data_b3877fd647e229a5ed6e662073bd38ae
#
_entry.id   b3877fd647e229a5ed6e662073bd38ae
#
_cell.length_a   1.000
_cell.length_b   1.000
_cell.length_c   1.000
_cell.angle_alpha   90.00
_cell.angle_beta   90.00
_cell.angle_gamma   90.00
#
_symmetry.space_group_name_H-M   'P 1'
#
loop_
_entity.id
_entity.type
_entity.pdbx_description
1 polymer ?
#
loop_
_entity_poly.entity_id
_entity_poly.type
_entity_poly.pdbx_seq_one_letter_code
_entity_poly.pdbx_strand_id
1 'polypeptide(L)'
;MNDVKEKKKIGLTTKIFIALIAGAIVGIALNMFAADVDFVQNVLVNGIFYVVGQGFIRLMQMLVVPLVFCSLICGATAIGDSKTLGKVGVKIIGFYIFTTMMAVAVALGIGLLIKPGMGLDMSQIQTAEVAASSDSVSFAETLLNIIPKNPIGALANGEMLQVIVFALIVGVILAKLQDKTQLVTNFFQQGNDIMMEMTMMVMGLAPIGVFCLIAKTFAGLGFSAMVPMFKYMGAVLLELFIQCCGVYQILLALLTRLNPLRFLKKFAPVMGFAFSTATSNATIPMNIDTLEEKIGVNRRISSFTIPLGATINMDGTSIMQGVAVVFVAQAFGIQLSPADYLTVIATATLASIGTAGVPSVGLVTLAMVFDSVGLPVAGIGLIMGIDRILDMARTAVNITGDAICTTIVAHQDGALDKSVFNKN
;
A
#
# COMPACT_ATOMS: atom_id res chain seq x y z
N MET A 1 -7.69 33.70 36.01
CA MET A 1 -7.12 32.50 35.39
C MET A 1 -8.15 32.01 34.37
N ASN A 2 -7.93 32.38 33.12
CA ASN A 2 -8.82 31.96 32.02
C ASN A 2 -8.31 30.63 31.48
N ASP A 3 -9.07 29.55 31.74
CA ASP A 3 -8.91 28.27 31.07
C ASP A 3 -9.28 28.43 29.59
N VAL A 4 -8.29 28.68 28.75
CA VAL A 4 -8.44 28.55 27.30
C VAL A 4 -8.49 27.05 27.02
N LYS A 5 -9.71 26.52 26.91
CA LYS A 5 -9.93 25.16 26.36
C LYS A 5 -9.29 25.11 24.97
N GLU A 6 -8.11 24.48 24.86
CA GLU A 6 -7.54 24.13 23.56
C GLU A 6 -8.58 23.32 22.78
N LYS A 7 -9.10 23.91 21.72
CA LYS A 7 -9.94 23.18 20.75
C LYS A 7 -9.09 22.06 20.18
N LYS A 8 -9.37 20.79 20.53
CA LYS A 8 -8.74 19.61 19.93
C LYS A 8 -8.86 19.75 18.40
N LYS A 9 -7.75 19.97 17.73
CA LYS A 9 -7.71 20.01 16.25
C LYS A 9 -8.18 18.66 15.73
N ILE A 10 -9.20 18.68 14.87
CA ILE A 10 -9.74 17.48 14.20
C ILE A 10 -8.62 16.89 13.34
N GLY A 11 -8.26 15.62 13.57
CA GLY A 11 -7.21 14.93 12.83
C GLY A 11 -7.58 14.74 11.35
N LEU A 12 -6.56 14.58 10.49
CA LEU A 12 -6.73 14.38 9.04
C LEU A 12 -7.68 13.20 8.73
N THR A 13 -7.54 12.09 9.44
CA THR A 13 -8.42 10.92 9.33
C THR A 13 -9.89 11.28 9.49
N THR A 14 -10.23 12.00 10.56
CA THR A 14 -11.61 12.43 10.83
C THR A 14 -12.14 13.35 9.74
N LYS A 15 -11.29 14.26 9.21
CA LYS A 15 -11.66 15.15 8.10
C LYS A 15 -11.98 14.36 6.84
N ILE A 16 -11.19 13.33 6.51
CA ILE A 16 -11.42 12.47 5.34
C ILE A 16 -12.73 11.70 5.51
N PHE A 17 -13.03 11.14 6.70
CA PHE A 17 -14.31 10.47 6.98
C PHE A 17 -15.52 11.39 6.82
N ILE A 18 -15.43 12.61 7.36
CA ILE A 18 -16.50 13.60 7.21
C ILE A 18 -16.69 13.93 5.71
N ALA A 19 -15.60 14.13 4.98
CA ALA A 19 -15.62 14.42 3.55
C ALA A 19 -16.24 13.28 2.73
N LEU A 20 -15.93 12.02 3.06
CA LEU A 20 -16.52 10.84 2.44
C LEU A 20 -18.03 10.79 2.64
N ILE A 21 -18.49 10.88 3.89
CA ILE A 21 -19.92 10.83 4.23
C ILE A 21 -20.66 12.00 3.57
N ALA A 22 -20.11 13.22 3.68
CA ALA A 22 -20.70 14.39 3.07
C ALA A 22 -20.74 14.28 1.54
N GLY A 23 -19.66 13.78 0.91
CA GLY A 23 -19.61 13.55 -0.54
C GLY A 23 -20.65 12.52 -1.00
N ALA A 24 -20.81 11.41 -0.27
CA ALA A 24 -21.82 10.41 -0.57
C ALA A 24 -23.24 10.98 -0.45
N ILE A 25 -23.55 11.70 0.63
CA ILE A 25 -24.86 12.34 0.83
C ILE A 25 -25.16 13.34 -0.29
N VAL A 26 -24.20 14.25 -0.58
CA VAL A 26 -24.37 15.25 -1.64
C VAL A 26 -24.51 14.56 -3.00
N GLY A 27 -23.67 13.58 -3.32
CA GLY A 27 -23.76 12.86 -4.59
C GLY A 27 -25.10 12.15 -4.78
N ILE A 28 -25.58 11.42 -3.77
CA ILE A 28 -26.90 10.76 -3.82
C ILE A 28 -28.01 11.79 -3.95
N ALA A 29 -27.96 12.90 -3.22
CA ALA A 29 -28.96 13.96 -3.31
C ALA A 29 -28.99 14.58 -4.73
N LEU A 30 -27.83 14.82 -5.33
CA LEU A 30 -27.75 15.31 -6.71
C LEU A 30 -28.30 14.28 -7.71
N ASN A 31 -28.03 13.00 -7.51
CA ASN A 31 -28.58 11.93 -8.34
C ASN A 31 -30.11 11.86 -8.24
N MET A 32 -30.68 11.98 -7.03
CA MET A 32 -32.12 11.86 -6.79
C MET A 32 -32.91 13.11 -7.21
N PHE A 33 -32.37 14.31 -7.01
CA PHE A 33 -33.14 15.56 -7.14
C PHE A 33 -32.69 16.47 -8.29
N ALA A 34 -31.51 16.23 -8.87
CA ALA A 34 -30.92 17.13 -9.86
C ALA A 34 -30.20 16.39 -10.99
N ALA A 35 -30.55 15.12 -11.24
CA ALA A 35 -29.95 14.33 -12.33
C ALA A 35 -30.15 14.95 -13.71
N ASP A 36 -31.33 15.55 -13.96
CA ASP A 36 -31.71 16.14 -15.24
C ASP A 36 -31.42 17.65 -15.35
N VAL A 37 -30.75 18.24 -14.33
CA VAL A 37 -30.45 19.69 -14.34
C VAL A 37 -29.09 19.91 -14.99
N ASP A 38 -29.10 20.44 -16.23
CA ASP A 38 -27.89 20.69 -17.03
C ASP A 38 -26.80 21.47 -16.31
N PHE A 39 -27.15 22.51 -15.55
CA PHE A 39 -26.20 23.29 -14.79
C PHE A 39 -25.50 22.41 -13.72
N VAL A 40 -26.26 21.57 -13.03
CA VAL A 40 -25.69 20.69 -11.99
C VAL A 40 -24.77 19.66 -12.62
N GLN A 41 -25.19 19.02 -13.70
CA GLN A 41 -24.38 17.98 -14.34
C GLN A 41 -23.12 18.54 -15.01
N ASN A 42 -23.23 19.64 -15.75
CA ASN A 42 -22.13 20.16 -16.55
C ASN A 42 -21.18 21.05 -15.73
N VAL A 43 -21.69 21.89 -14.82
CA VAL A 43 -20.86 22.84 -14.07
C VAL A 43 -20.39 22.25 -12.74
N LEU A 44 -21.28 21.61 -11.97
CA LEU A 44 -20.92 21.13 -10.63
C LEU A 44 -20.27 19.75 -10.71
N VAL A 45 -20.95 18.73 -11.30
CA VAL A 45 -20.47 17.33 -11.28
C VAL A 45 -19.32 17.12 -12.26
N ASN A 46 -19.51 17.47 -13.54
CA ASN A 46 -18.49 17.29 -14.58
C ASN A 46 -17.53 18.48 -14.71
N GLY A 47 -17.81 19.60 -14.06
CA GLY A 47 -16.91 20.76 -13.94
C GLY A 47 -16.12 20.69 -12.63
N ILE A 48 -16.68 21.24 -11.56
CA ILE A 48 -15.95 21.47 -10.29
C ILE A 48 -15.52 20.16 -9.65
N PHE A 49 -16.44 19.20 -9.45
CA PHE A 49 -16.07 17.93 -8.79
C PHE A 49 -15.07 17.12 -9.60
N TYR A 50 -15.22 17.13 -10.93
CA TYR A 50 -14.26 16.48 -11.82
C TYR A 50 -12.87 17.11 -11.73
N VAL A 51 -12.76 18.44 -11.90
CA VAL A 51 -11.48 19.14 -11.92
C VAL A 51 -10.73 19.01 -10.58
N VAL A 52 -11.43 19.20 -9.45
CA VAL A 52 -10.82 19.11 -8.13
C VAL A 52 -10.46 17.66 -7.80
N GLY A 53 -11.35 16.70 -8.07
CA GLY A 53 -11.10 15.28 -7.82
C GLY A 53 -9.96 14.73 -8.68
N GLN A 54 -9.98 14.99 -9.99
CA GLN A 54 -8.91 14.57 -10.90
C GLN A 54 -7.59 15.31 -10.63
N GLY A 55 -7.67 16.59 -10.25
CA GLY A 55 -6.50 17.35 -9.82
C GLY A 55 -5.81 16.69 -8.63
N PHE A 56 -6.58 16.22 -7.64
CA PHE A 56 -6.04 15.48 -6.51
C PHE A 56 -5.38 14.13 -6.95
N ILE A 57 -6.03 13.36 -7.84
CA ILE A 57 -5.45 12.13 -8.39
C ILE A 57 -4.14 12.44 -9.12
N ARG A 58 -4.08 13.48 -9.95
CA ARG A 58 -2.86 13.88 -10.67
C ARG A 58 -1.73 14.30 -9.72
N LEU A 59 -2.06 14.99 -8.62
CA LEU A 59 -1.06 15.30 -7.57
C LEU A 59 -0.51 14.03 -6.93
N MET A 60 -1.35 13.02 -6.69
CA MET A 60 -0.88 11.72 -6.19
C MET A 60 0.02 11.02 -7.21
N GLN A 61 -0.38 10.96 -8.48
CA GLN A 61 0.41 10.35 -9.56
C GLN A 61 1.76 11.02 -9.75
N MET A 62 1.84 12.36 -9.63
CA MET A 62 3.10 13.11 -9.72
C MET A 62 4.15 12.63 -8.70
N LEU A 63 3.72 12.12 -7.56
CA LEU A 63 4.62 11.63 -6.50
C LEU A 63 5.18 10.24 -6.79
N VAL A 64 4.52 9.43 -7.63
CA VAL A 64 4.82 7.99 -7.79
C VAL A 64 6.28 7.74 -8.15
N VAL A 65 6.72 8.25 -9.29
CA VAL A 65 8.07 7.96 -9.82
C VAL A 65 9.18 8.42 -8.87
N PRO A 66 9.23 9.71 -8.45
CA PRO A 66 10.32 10.18 -7.61
C PRO A 66 10.30 9.59 -6.20
N LEU A 67 9.11 9.36 -5.60
CA LEU A 67 8.99 8.73 -4.29
C LEU A 67 9.50 7.29 -4.32
N VAL A 68 9.01 6.48 -5.27
CA VAL A 68 9.39 5.06 -5.40
C VAL A 68 10.89 4.95 -5.68
N PHE A 69 11.43 5.80 -6.58
CA PHE A 69 12.85 5.77 -6.93
C PHE A 69 13.74 6.07 -5.72
N CYS A 70 13.50 7.17 -5.01
CA CYS A 70 14.30 7.53 -3.83
C CYS A 70 14.14 6.51 -2.70
N SER A 71 12.91 6.08 -2.40
CA SER A 71 12.62 5.15 -1.32
C SER A 71 13.26 3.77 -1.53
N LEU A 72 13.20 3.24 -2.76
CA LEU A 72 13.85 1.97 -3.12
C LEU A 72 15.36 2.03 -2.99
N ILE A 73 15.99 3.11 -3.44
CA ILE A 73 17.44 3.30 -3.29
C ILE A 73 17.81 3.32 -1.82
N CYS A 74 17.07 4.07 -0.99
CA CYS A 74 17.30 4.13 0.45
C CYS A 74 17.11 2.75 1.11
N GLY A 75 16.04 2.04 0.77
CA GLY A 75 15.76 0.68 1.28
C GLY A 75 16.86 -0.32 0.91
N ALA A 76 17.27 -0.35 -0.36
CA ALA A 76 18.32 -1.23 -0.84
C ALA A 76 19.70 -0.89 -0.25
N THR A 77 19.98 0.39 -0.02
CA THR A 77 21.25 0.84 0.61
C THR A 77 21.33 0.39 2.08
N ALA A 78 20.23 0.44 2.81
CA ALA A 78 20.16 0.00 4.21
C ALA A 78 20.49 -1.49 4.40
N ILE A 79 20.27 -2.34 3.39
CA ILE A 79 20.56 -3.77 3.42
C ILE A 79 22.08 -4.03 3.45
N GLY A 80 22.89 -3.21 2.79
CA GLY A 80 24.31 -3.42 2.60
C GLY A 80 25.22 -3.05 3.80
N ASP A 81 24.70 -2.34 4.79
CA ASP A 81 25.49 -1.71 5.83
C ASP A 81 26.00 -2.66 6.95
N SER A 82 25.74 -3.97 6.86
CA SER A 82 26.05 -4.91 7.94
C SER A 82 26.62 -6.23 7.47
N LYS A 83 27.96 -6.36 7.52
CA LYS A 83 28.68 -7.64 7.28
C LYS A 83 28.22 -8.76 8.24
N THR A 84 27.82 -8.41 9.45
CA THR A 84 27.42 -9.37 10.50
C THR A 84 25.93 -9.77 10.39
N LEU A 85 25.09 -8.94 9.79
CA LEU A 85 23.65 -9.16 9.59
C LEU A 85 23.31 -9.63 8.17
N GLY A 86 24.29 -9.82 7.30
CA GLY A 86 24.07 -10.21 5.91
C GLY A 86 23.22 -11.48 5.74
N LYS A 87 23.44 -12.51 6.56
CA LYS A 87 22.62 -13.74 6.55
C LYS A 87 21.21 -13.48 7.05
N VAL A 88 21.05 -12.70 8.11
CA VAL A 88 19.75 -12.28 8.68
C VAL A 88 19.00 -11.44 7.64
N GLY A 89 19.69 -10.47 7.02
CA GLY A 89 19.11 -9.62 5.98
C GLY A 89 18.59 -10.38 4.78
N VAL A 90 19.37 -11.30 4.22
CA VAL A 90 18.93 -12.15 3.08
C VAL A 90 17.72 -13.00 3.47
N LYS A 91 17.74 -13.64 4.66
CA LYS A 91 16.61 -14.46 5.11
C LYS A 91 15.35 -13.63 5.30
N ILE A 92 15.45 -12.48 5.97
CA ILE A 92 14.28 -11.64 6.26
C ILE A 92 13.65 -11.10 4.97
N ILE A 93 14.45 -10.65 4.01
CA ILE A 93 13.97 -10.19 2.71
C ILE A 93 13.30 -11.34 1.95
N GLY A 94 13.90 -12.53 1.97
CA GLY A 94 13.29 -13.71 1.37
C GLY A 94 11.92 -14.02 1.97
N PHE A 95 11.76 -13.90 3.30
CA PHE A 95 10.45 -14.05 3.94
C PHE A 95 9.48 -12.95 3.55
N TYR A 96 9.89 -11.68 3.52
CA TYR A 96 9.03 -10.57 3.13
C TYR A 96 8.53 -10.72 1.69
N ILE A 97 9.41 -11.03 0.75
CA ILE A 97 9.01 -11.30 -0.65
C ILE A 97 8.03 -12.47 -0.72
N PHE A 98 8.31 -13.56 -0.01
CA PHE A 98 7.46 -14.75 -0.01
C PHE A 98 6.06 -14.45 0.56
N THR A 99 5.98 -13.78 1.71
CA THR A 99 4.69 -13.43 2.36
C THR A 99 3.89 -12.46 1.51
N THR A 100 4.55 -11.48 0.88
CA THR A 100 3.90 -10.52 -0.02
C THR A 100 3.36 -11.19 -1.28
N MET A 101 4.14 -12.06 -1.93
CA MET A 101 3.67 -12.82 -3.10
C MET A 101 2.45 -13.68 -2.76
N MET A 102 2.50 -14.39 -1.62
CA MET A 102 1.35 -15.16 -1.14
C MET A 102 0.14 -14.29 -0.87
N ALA A 103 0.32 -13.16 -0.19
CA ALA A 103 -0.73 -12.22 0.13
C ALA A 103 -1.43 -11.71 -1.14
N VAL A 104 -0.68 -11.30 -2.16
CA VAL A 104 -1.26 -10.85 -3.44
C VAL A 104 -1.99 -11.98 -4.15
N ALA A 105 -1.40 -13.18 -4.21
CA ALA A 105 -2.01 -14.32 -4.88
C ALA A 105 -3.35 -14.71 -4.24
N VAL A 106 -3.41 -14.76 -2.90
CA VAL A 106 -4.66 -15.05 -2.16
C VAL A 106 -5.66 -13.91 -2.33
N ALA A 107 -5.20 -12.65 -2.32
CA ALA A 107 -6.04 -11.48 -2.53
C ALA A 107 -6.72 -11.47 -3.91
N LEU A 108 -5.98 -11.81 -4.97
CA LEU A 108 -6.53 -11.99 -6.31
C LEU A 108 -7.57 -13.12 -6.32
N GLY A 109 -7.28 -14.26 -5.68
CA GLY A 109 -8.20 -15.38 -5.56
C GLY A 109 -9.51 -14.99 -4.84
N ILE A 110 -9.42 -14.29 -3.71
CA ILE A 110 -10.59 -13.81 -2.96
C ILE A 110 -11.36 -12.77 -3.77
N GLY A 111 -10.68 -11.85 -4.44
CA GLY A 111 -11.31 -10.88 -5.33
C GLY A 111 -12.11 -11.56 -6.45
N LEU A 112 -11.56 -12.60 -7.07
CA LEU A 112 -12.24 -13.39 -8.10
C LEU A 112 -13.43 -14.19 -7.56
N LEU A 113 -13.38 -14.66 -6.32
CA LEU A 113 -14.47 -15.41 -5.66
C LEU A 113 -15.61 -14.48 -5.25
N ILE A 114 -15.31 -13.37 -4.58
CA ILE A 114 -16.30 -12.41 -4.06
C ILE A 114 -16.90 -11.56 -5.17
N LYS A 115 -16.13 -11.32 -6.25
CA LYS A 115 -16.53 -10.49 -7.40
C LYS A 115 -17.05 -9.11 -6.96
N PRO A 116 -16.24 -8.32 -6.26
CA PRO A 116 -16.69 -7.07 -5.64
C PRO A 116 -17.12 -5.99 -6.65
N GLY A 117 -16.56 -5.98 -7.85
CA GLY A 117 -16.87 -4.99 -8.90
C GLY A 117 -18.11 -5.32 -9.74
N MET A 118 -18.65 -6.54 -9.61
CA MET A 118 -19.82 -6.94 -10.37
C MET A 118 -21.05 -6.13 -9.97
N GLY A 119 -21.74 -5.58 -10.99
CA GLY A 119 -22.91 -4.73 -10.81
C GLY A 119 -22.60 -3.23 -10.73
N LEU A 120 -21.32 -2.84 -10.83
CA LEU A 120 -20.88 -1.47 -11.04
C LEU A 120 -20.49 -1.30 -12.52
N ASP A 121 -21.22 -0.49 -13.26
CA ASP A 121 -20.91 -0.22 -14.68
C ASP A 121 -20.25 1.15 -14.79
N MET A 122 -18.93 1.14 -14.94
CA MET A 122 -18.11 2.33 -15.14
C MET A 122 -17.70 2.51 -16.60
N SER A 123 -18.17 1.67 -17.51
CA SER A 123 -17.81 1.70 -18.93
C SER A 123 -18.23 3.00 -19.63
N GLN A 124 -19.23 3.68 -19.10
CA GLN A 124 -19.73 4.96 -19.62
C GLN A 124 -19.00 6.19 -19.05
N ILE A 125 -18.19 6.03 -18.00
CA ILE A 125 -17.32 7.11 -17.55
C ILE A 125 -16.15 7.16 -18.51
N GLN A 126 -16.25 8.01 -19.53
CA GLN A 126 -15.18 8.25 -20.50
C GLN A 126 -13.91 8.63 -19.76
N THR A 127 -13.03 7.65 -19.58
CA THR A 127 -11.64 7.89 -19.29
C THR A 127 -10.96 8.17 -20.63
N ALA A 128 -10.43 9.37 -20.81
CA ALA A 128 -9.78 9.80 -22.05
C ALA A 128 -8.52 8.98 -22.41
N GLU A 129 -8.21 7.91 -21.68
CA GLU A 129 -7.01 7.10 -21.84
C GLU A 129 -7.26 5.61 -21.53
N VAL A 130 -8.21 4.98 -22.22
CA VAL A 130 -8.14 3.52 -22.39
C VAL A 130 -7.53 3.27 -23.76
N ALA A 131 -6.23 3.38 -23.87
CA ALA A 131 -5.50 2.75 -24.96
C ALA A 131 -5.57 1.24 -24.70
N ALA A 132 -6.52 0.56 -25.32
CA ALA A 132 -6.56 -0.88 -25.41
C ALA A 132 -5.30 -1.34 -26.17
N SER A 133 -4.23 -1.64 -25.44
CA SER A 133 -3.11 -2.41 -25.96
C SER A 133 -3.55 -3.88 -26.00
N SER A 134 -4.21 -4.26 -27.08
CA SER A 134 -4.73 -5.62 -27.35
C SER A 134 -3.67 -6.57 -27.91
N ASP A 135 -2.38 -6.32 -27.66
CA ASP A 135 -1.35 -7.30 -27.96
C ASP A 135 -0.98 -8.03 -26.68
N SER A 136 -1.29 -9.31 -26.64
CA SER A 136 -0.85 -10.21 -25.58
C SER A 136 0.69 -10.27 -25.57
N VAL A 137 1.31 -9.41 -24.77
CA VAL A 137 2.75 -9.42 -24.55
C VAL A 137 3.13 -10.76 -23.96
N SER A 138 4.04 -11.48 -24.59
CA SER A 138 4.53 -12.77 -24.07
C SER A 138 5.12 -12.58 -22.68
N PHE A 139 4.88 -13.52 -21.76
CA PHE A 139 5.50 -13.51 -20.42
C PHE A 139 7.03 -13.33 -20.49
N ALA A 140 7.68 -13.91 -21.51
CA ALA A 140 9.12 -13.72 -21.73
C ALA A 140 9.48 -12.27 -22.09
N GLU A 141 8.66 -11.59 -22.90
CA GLU A 141 8.85 -10.16 -23.21
C GLU A 141 8.59 -9.27 -22.00
N THR A 142 7.61 -9.60 -21.18
CA THR A 142 7.39 -8.90 -19.91
C THR A 142 8.60 -9.00 -19.00
N LEU A 143 9.19 -10.19 -18.84
CA LEU A 143 10.41 -10.39 -18.05
C LEU A 143 11.62 -9.63 -18.63
N LEU A 144 11.76 -9.60 -19.96
CA LEU A 144 12.83 -8.87 -20.61
C LEU A 144 12.66 -7.35 -20.46
N ASN A 145 11.43 -6.87 -20.57
CA ASN A 145 11.08 -5.46 -20.44
C ASN A 145 11.22 -4.91 -19.01
N ILE A 146 11.42 -5.76 -18.00
CA ILE A 146 11.79 -5.32 -16.65
C ILE A 146 13.14 -4.60 -16.62
N ILE A 147 14.05 -4.96 -17.55
CA ILE A 147 15.40 -4.36 -17.62
C ILE A 147 15.35 -3.11 -18.51
N PRO A 148 15.59 -1.90 -17.97
CA PRO A 148 15.52 -0.68 -18.76
C PRO A 148 16.65 -0.59 -19.81
N LYS A 149 16.28 -0.37 -21.06
CA LYS A 149 17.25 0.02 -22.11
C LYS A 149 17.75 1.45 -21.88
N ASN A 150 16.90 2.31 -21.35
CA ASN A 150 17.22 3.69 -20.98
C ASN A 150 16.56 4.03 -19.64
N PRO A 151 17.33 4.02 -18.53
CA PRO A 151 16.76 4.30 -17.19
C PRO A 151 16.13 5.68 -17.08
N ILE A 152 16.71 6.70 -17.74
CA ILE A 152 16.17 8.06 -17.72
C ILE A 152 14.85 8.12 -18.48
N GLY A 153 14.77 7.42 -19.62
CA GLY A 153 13.52 7.27 -20.37
C GLY A 153 12.45 6.57 -19.52
N ALA A 154 12.81 5.51 -18.81
CA ALA A 154 11.90 4.80 -17.92
C ALA A 154 11.36 5.71 -16.80
N LEU A 155 12.20 6.52 -16.18
CA LEU A 155 11.80 7.52 -15.18
C LEU A 155 10.86 8.58 -15.78
N ALA A 156 11.17 9.09 -16.98
CA ALA A 156 10.37 10.12 -17.63
C ALA A 156 8.98 9.60 -18.09
N ASN A 157 8.94 8.36 -18.56
CA ASN A 157 7.70 7.72 -19.03
C ASN A 157 6.91 7.05 -17.92
N GLY A 158 7.46 6.91 -16.69
CA GLY A 158 6.82 6.24 -15.59
C GLY A 158 6.73 4.70 -15.76
N GLU A 159 7.69 4.09 -16.48
CA GLU A 159 7.76 2.63 -16.67
C GLU A 159 8.21 1.95 -15.37
N MET A 160 7.27 1.75 -14.45
CA MET A 160 7.57 1.51 -13.03
C MET A 160 8.38 0.25 -12.78
N LEU A 161 8.13 -0.87 -13.47
CA LEU A 161 8.95 -2.08 -13.30
C LEU A 161 10.43 -1.82 -13.62
N GLN A 162 10.71 -1.05 -14.67
CA GLN A 162 12.05 -0.66 -15.05
C GLN A 162 12.68 0.31 -14.04
N VAL A 163 11.89 1.28 -13.55
CA VAL A 163 12.30 2.22 -12.49
C VAL A 163 12.70 1.47 -11.22
N ILE A 164 11.90 0.49 -10.80
CA ILE A 164 12.16 -0.32 -9.61
C ILE A 164 13.47 -1.09 -9.75
N VAL A 165 13.67 -1.80 -10.86
CA VAL A 165 14.89 -2.59 -11.07
C VAL A 165 16.12 -1.70 -11.11
N PHE A 166 16.04 -0.56 -11.79
CA PHE A 166 17.15 0.40 -11.83
C PHE A 166 17.45 0.96 -10.43
N ALA A 167 16.44 1.36 -9.66
CA ALA A 167 16.58 1.84 -8.29
C ALA A 167 17.25 0.82 -7.37
N LEU A 168 16.83 -0.45 -7.46
CA LEU A 168 17.41 -1.55 -6.66
C LEU A 168 18.89 -1.77 -7.02
N ILE A 169 19.25 -1.75 -8.31
CA ILE A 169 20.64 -1.87 -8.76
C ILE A 169 21.48 -0.71 -8.21
N VAL A 170 20.99 0.54 -8.33
CA VAL A 170 21.68 1.72 -7.78
C VAL A 170 21.87 1.60 -6.28
N GLY A 171 20.82 1.25 -5.53
CA GLY A 171 20.87 1.10 -4.09
C GLY A 171 21.86 0.02 -3.62
N VAL A 172 21.88 -1.14 -4.29
CA VAL A 172 22.86 -2.22 -4.01
C VAL A 172 24.30 -1.77 -4.30
N ILE A 173 24.52 -1.01 -5.37
CA ILE A 173 25.84 -0.45 -5.69
C ILE A 173 26.28 0.56 -4.63
N LEU A 174 25.41 1.47 -4.20
CA LEU A 174 25.70 2.43 -3.15
C LEU A 174 26.04 1.72 -1.83
N ALA A 175 25.26 0.69 -1.47
CA ALA A 175 25.55 -0.16 -0.32
C ALA A 175 26.92 -0.83 -0.39
N LYS A 176 27.36 -1.24 -1.59
CA LYS A 176 28.67 -1.88 -1.81
C LYS A 176 29.84 -0.87 -1.75
N LEU A 177 29.63 0.35 -2.26
CA LEU A 177 30.67 1.39 -2.34
C LEU A 177 30.86 2.15 -1.01
N GLN A 178 29.85 2.14 -0.13
CA GLN A 178 29.88 2.74 1.21
C GLN A 178 30.43 4.18 1.24
N ASP A 179 31.53 4.40 1.98
CA ASP A 179 32.12 5.73 2.19
C ASP A 179 32.46 6.49 0.90
N LYS A 180 32.74 5.77 -0.20
CA LYS A 180 33.09 6.38 -1.48
C LYS A 180 31.92 7.12 -2.13
N THR A 181 30.70 6.79 -1.73
CA THR A 181 29.46 7.34 -2.34
C THR A 181 28.55 7.99 -1.31
N GLN A 182 29.06 8.36 -0.14
CA GLN A 182 28.29 8.94 0.96
C GLN A 182 27.45 10.17 0.52
N LEU A 183 28.03 11.03 -0.33
CA LEU A 183 27.32 12.21 -0.84
C LEU A 183 26.09 11.82 -1.67
N VAL A 184 26.20 10.80 -2.51
CA VAL A 184 25.08 10.31 -3.34
C VAL A 184 24.03 9.61 -2.48
N THR A 185 24.47 8.82 -1.49
CA THR A 185 23.57 8.18 -0.52
C THR A 185 22.77 9.22 0.24
N ASN A 186 23.43 10.26 0.76
CA ASN A 186 22.77 11.36 1.48
C ASN A 186 21.81 12.13 0.55
N PHE A 187 22.16 12.31 -0.72
CA PHE A 187 21.28 12.94 -1.71
C PHE A 187 19.95 12.18 -1.85
N PHE A 188 20.00 10.86 -1.98
CA PHE A 188 18.78 10.06 -2.08
C PHE A 188 18.01 10.00 -0.77
N GLN A 189 18.68 10.00 0.39
CA GLN A 189 18.01 10.09 1.69
C GLN A 189 17.24 11.40 1.83
N GLN A 190 17.89 12.54 1.54
CA GLN A 190 17.23 13.84 1.55
C GLN A 190 16.12 13.94 0.49
N GLY A 191 16.34 13.35 -0.70
CA GLY A 191 15.32 13.25 -1.73
C GLY A 191 14.08 12.49 -1.24
N ASN A 192 14.29 11.38 -0.55
CA ASN A 192 13.20 10.62 0.07
C ASN A 192 12.45 11.44 1.12
N ASP A 193 13.15 12.17 1.99
CA ASP A 193 12.54 13.03 3.01
C ASP A 193 11.68 14.13 2.36
N ILE A 194 12.18 14.75 1.27
CA ILE A 194 11.42 15.74 0.49
C ILE A 194 10.15 15.10 -0.10
N MET A 195 10.25 13.91 -0.68
CA MET A 195 9.10 13.23 -1.27
C MET A 195 8.07 12.81 -0.21
N MET A 196 8.53 12.45 0.99
CA MET A 196 7.66 12.16 2.12
C MET A 196 6.87 13.40 2.56
N GLU A 197 7.53 14.56 2.69
CA GLU A 197 6.87 15.82 3.05
C GLU A 197 5.90 16.27 1.96
N MET A 198 6.27 16.14 0.67
CA MET A 198 5.36 16.40 -0.45
C MET A 198 4.11 15.51 -0.38
N THR A 199 4.29 14.22 -0.05
CA THR A 199 3.17 13.29 0.11
C THR A 199 2.24 13.75 1.24
N MET A 200 2.79 14.15 2.38
CA MET A 200 1.98 14.68 3.49
C MET A 200 1.26 15.99 3.12
N MET A 201 1.89 16.87 2.35
CA MET A 201 1.27 18.07 1.83
C MET A 201 0.09 17.76 0.91
N VAL A 202 0.27 16.87 -0.07
CA VAL A 202 -0.81 16.41 -0.98
C VAL A 202 -1.93 15.72 -0.19
N MET A 203 -1.59 14.89 0.80
CA MET A 203 -2.57 14.26 1.68
C MET A 203 -3.36 15.27 2.52
N GLY A 204 -2.80 16.43 2.79
CA GLY A 204 -3.55 17.56 3.41
C GLY A 204 -4.75 18.02 2.58
N LEU A 205 -4.71 17.85 1.25
CA LEU A 205 -5.81 18.15 0.33
C LEU A 205 -6.81 16.99 0.19
N ALA A 206 -6.50 15.80 0.71
CA ALA A 206 -7.32 14.59 0.57
C ALA A 206 -8.80 14.79 0.99
N PRO A 207 -9.16 15.51 2.07
CA PRO A 207 -10.56 15.73 2.40
C PRO A 207 -11.36 16.38 1.26
N ILE A 208 -10.77 17.36 0.56
CA ILE A 208 -11.43 18.05 -0.55
C ILE A 208 -11.49 17.16 -1.79
N GLY A 209 -10.37 16.49 -2.12
CA GLY A 209 -10.29 15.56 -3.25
C GLY A 209 -11.27 14.38 -3.10
N VAL A 210 -11.30 13.75 -1.92
CA VAL A 210 -12.19 12.63 -1.61
C VAL A 210 -13.66 13.06 -1.68
N PHE A 211 -14.01 14.22 -1.08
CA PHE A 211 -15.38 14.75 -1.20
C PHE A 211 -15.81 14.87 -2.66
N CYS A 212 -15.01 15.51 -3.51
CA CYS A 212 -15.35 15.72 -4.92
C CYS A 212 -15.46 14.41 -5.72
N LEU A 213 -14.51 13.48 -5.51
CA LEU A 213 -14.51 12.18 -6.18
C LEU A 213 -15.74 11.35 -5.80
N ILE A 214 -16.03 11.26 -4.52
CA ILE A 214 -17.18 10.52 -4.00
C ILE A 214 -18.50 11.18 -4.43
N ALA A 215 -18.62 12.50 -4.31
CA ALA A 215 -19.81 13.22 -4.74
C ALA A 215 -20.07 13.02 -6.23
N LYS A 216 -19.05 13.10 -7.08
CA LYS A 216 -19.17 12.81 -8.52
C LYS A 216 -19.63 11.38 -8.79
N THR A 217 -19.02 10.39 -8.13
CA THR A 217 -19.34 8.97 -8.30
C THR A 217 -20.80 8.70 -7.93
N PHE A 218 -21.25 9.17 -6.77
CA PHE A 218 -22.62 8.94 -6.33
C PHE A 218 -23.64 9.80 -7.08
N ALA A 219 -23.24 10.95 -7.64
CA ALA A 219 -24.09 11.73 -8.53
C ALA A 219 -24.38 10.98 -9.85
N GLY A 220 -23.38 10.24 -10.38
CA GLY A 220 -23.56 9.43 -11.59
C GLY A 220 -24.24 8.08 -11.34
N LEU A 221 -23.84 7.36 -10.32
CA LEU A 221 -24.24 5.96 -10.07
C LEU A 221 -25.32 5.80 -8.99
N GLY A 222 -25.59 6.84 -8.21
CA GLY A 222 -26.56 6.78 -7.12
C GLY A 222 -26.21 5.72 -6.07
N PHE A 223 -27.24 5.14 -5.47
CA PHE A 223 -27.11 4.11 -4.42
C PHE A 223 -26.47 2.80 -4.90
N SER A 224 -26.48 2.52 -6.21
CA SER A 224 -25.97 1.28 -6.80
C SER A 224 -24.47 1.11 -6.58
N ALA A 225 -23.69 2.20 -6.42
CA ALA A 225 -22.26 2.16 -6.14
C ALA A 225 -21.92 1.67 -4.73
N MET A 226 -22.85 1.77 -3.76
CA MET A 226 -22.54 1.43 -2.36
C MET A 226 -22.26 -0.06 -2.18
N VAL A 227 -23.07 -0.93 -2.76
CA VAL A 227 -22.94 -2.39 -2.58
C VAL A 227 -21.60 -2.91 -3.08
N PRO A 228 -21.12 -2.58 -4.29
CA PRO A 228 -19.78 -2.95 -4.75
C PRO A 228 -18.66 -2.41 -3.86
N MET A 229 -18.76 -1.17 -3.37
CA MET A 229 -17.75 -0.59 -2.48
C MET A 229 -17.69 -1.33 -1.14
N PHE A 230 -18.83 -1.69 -0.54
CA PHE A 230 -18.85 -2.49 0.69
C PHE A 230 -18.34 -3.92 0.46
N LYS A 231 -18.65 -4.54 -0.69
CA LYS A 231 -18.09 -5.85 -1.07
C LYS A 231 -16.58 -5.79 -1.20
N TYR A 232 -16.05 -4.74 -1.84
CA TYR A 232 -14.61 -4.52 -1.95
C TYR A 232 -13.98 -4.37 -0.56
N MET A 233 -14.51 -3.50 0.28
CA MET A 233 -14.03 -3.32 1.64
C MET A 233 -14.06 -4.63 2.45
N GLY A 234 -15.15 -5.38 2.34
CA GLY A 234 -15.30 -6.69 2.99
C GLY A 234 -14.28 -7.71 2.48
N ALA A 235 -14.01 -7.74 1.18
CA ALA A 235 -13.01 -8.62 0.58
C ALA A 235 -11.60 -8.31 1.09
N VAL A 236 -11.22 -7.02 1.14
CA VAL A 236 -9.91 -6.60 1.68
C VAL A 236 -9.79 -6.94 3.16
N LEU A 237 -10.80 -6.63 3.98
CA LEU A 237 -10.77 -6.92 5.41
C LEU A 237 -10.72 -8.43 5.70
N LEU A 238 -11.44 -9.24 4.92
CA LEU A 238 -11.40 -10.70 5.01
C LEU A 238 -9.99 -11.22 4.73
N GLU A 239 -9.37 -10.73 3.67
CA GLU A 239 -8.01 -11.16 3.32
C GLU A 239 -6.97 -10.70 4.34
N LEU A 240 -7.07 -9.48 4.83
CA LEU A 240 -6.22 -9.00 5.91
C LEU A 240 -6.35 -9.88 7.17
N PHE A 241 -7.56 -10.34 7.48
CA PHE A 241 -7.79 -11.28 8.57
C PHE A 241 -7.16 -12.65 8.28
N ILE A 242 -7.32 -13.19 7.08
CA ILE A 242 -6.72 -14.47 6.66
C ILE A 242 -5.19 -14.37 6.73
N GLN A 243 -4.59 -13.30 6.23
CA GLN A 243 -3.15 -13.09 6.29
C GLN A 243 -2.65 -13.02 7.73
N CYS A 244 -3.29 -12.21 8.57
CA CYS A 244 -2.87 -11.97 9.95
C CYS A 244 -3.07 -13.19 10.86
N CYS A 245 -4.27 -13.78 10.82
CA CYS A 245 -4.68 -14.85 11.73
C CYS A 245 -4.48 -16.26 11.15
N GLY A 246 -4.35 -16.37 9.83
CA GLY A 246 -4.09 -17.63 9.12
C GLY A 246 -2.62 -17.74 8.72
N VAL A 247 -2.24 -17.12 7.61
CA VAL A 247 -0.93 -17.32 6.97
C VAL A 247 0.22 -17.06 7.93
N TYR A 248 0.26 -15.91 8.56
CA TYR A 248 1.35 -15.55 9.49
C TYR A 248 1.41 -16.51 10.70
N GLN A 249 0.27 -16.88 11.26
CA GLN A 249 0.23 -17.74 12.43
C GLN A 249 0.63 -19.18 12.10
N ILE A 250 0.27 -19.68 10.92
CA ILE A 250 0.70 -20.99 10.42
C ILE A 250 2.22 -20.98 10.21
N LEU A 251 2.78 -19.95 9.56
CA LEU A 251 4.22 -19.82 9.38
C LEU A 251 4.97 -19.77 10.73
N LEU A 252 4.48 -18.98 11.67
CA LEU A 252 5.05 -18.90 13.02
C LEU A 252 5.04 -20.28 13.70
N ALA A 253 3.91 -20.95 13.72
CA ALA A 253 3.76 -22.26 14.38
C ALA A 253 4.65 -23.32 13.73
N LEU A 254 4.68 -23.40 12.42
CA LEU A 254 5.45 -24.40 11.69
C LEU A 254 6.95 -24.20 11.83
N LEU A 255 7.42 -22.96 11.73
CA LEU A 255 8.86 -22.66 11.68
C LEU A 255 9.51 -22.43 13.06
N THR A 256 8.73 -22.05 14.09
CA THR A 256 9.27 -21.77 15.43
C THR A 256 8.73 -22.66 16.54
N ARG A 257 7.58 -23.32 16.29
CA ARG A 257 6.79 -24.07 17.30
C ARG A 257 6.30 -23.19 18.46
N LEU A 258 6.19 -21.89 18.26
CA LEU A 258 5.56 -20.98 19.21
C LEU A 258 4.04 -21.06 19.11
N ASN A 259 3.35 -20.74 20.20
CA ASN A 259 1.88 -20.69 20.22
C ASN A 259 1.38 -19.41 19.54
N PRO A 260 0.61 -19.51 18.41
CA PRO A 260 0.11 -18.36 17.66
C PRO A 260 -0.79 -17.44 18.48
N LEU A 261 -1.72 -17.99 19.27
CA LEU A 261 -2.64 -17.19 20.06
C LEU A 261 -1.92 -16.38 21.15
N ARG A 262 -0.86 -16.98 21.75
CA ARG A 262 -0.03 -16.25 22.72
C ARG A 262 0.74 -15.12 22.06
N PHE A 263 1.25 -15.33 20.84
CA PHE A 263 1.90 -14.29 20.05
C PHE A 263 0.95 -13.13 19.82
N LEU A 264 -0.24 -13.40 19.25
CA LEU A 264 -1.25 -12.38 18.98
C LEU A 264 -1.65 -11.61 20.24
N LYS A 265 -1.86 -12.30 21.36
CA LYS A 265 -2.21 -11.65 22.64
C LYS A 265 -1.11 -10.69 23.12
N LYS A 266 0.16 -11.10 23.02
CA LYS A 266 1.31 -10.25 23.43
C LYS A 266 1.53 -9.09 22.47
N PHE A 267 1.24 -9.28 21.17
CA PHE A 267 1.48 -8.30 20.12
C PHE A 267 0.27 -7.37 19.87
N ALA A 268 -0.92 -7.72 20.36
CA ALA A 268 -2.15 -6.94 20.18
C ALA A 268 -2.04 -5.43 20.52
N PRO A 269 -1.31 -5.00 21.58
CA PRO A 269 -1.13 -3.57 21.84
C PRO A 269 -0.41 -2.82 20.71
N VAL A 270 0.60 -3.46 20.09
CA VAL A 270 1.34 -2.89 18.95
C VAL A 270 0.42 -2.79 17.73
N MET A 271 -0.39 -3.84 17.47
CA MET A 271 -1.39 -3.83 16.40
C MET A 271 -2.41 -2.70 16.60
N GLY A 272 -2.89 -2.50 17.83
CA GLY A 272 -3.82 -1.42 18.16
C GLY A 272 -3.21 -0.03 17.98
N PHE A 273 -1.95 0.15 18.31
CA PHE A 273 -1.23 1.40 18.08
C PHE A 273 -1.03 1.66 16.59
N ALA A 274 -0.62 0.66 15.81
CA ALA A 274 -0.48 0.73 14.36
C ALA A 274 -1.81 1.07 13.68
N PHE A 275 -2.89 0.40 14.09
CA PHE A 275 -4.24 0.68 13.61
C PHE A 275 -4.64 2.15 13.86
N SER A 276 -4.34 2.69 15.05
CA SER A 276 -4.70 4.06 15.40
C SER A 276 -3.92 5.10 14.60
N THR A 277 -2.62 4.86 14.40
CA THR A 277 -1.71 5.82 13.76
C THR A 277 -1.69 5.69 12.24
N ALA A 278 -2.01 4.50 11.70
CA ALA A 278 -1.88 4.14 10.29
C ALA A 278 -0.48 4.45 9.72
N THR A 279 0.57 4.24 10.52
CA THR A 279 1.95 4.41 10.09
C THR A 279 2.86 3.36 10.74
N SER A 280 3.53 2.55 9.90
CA SER A 280 4.49 1.55 10.37
C SER A 280 5.68 2.19 11.07
N ASN A 281 6.13 3.36 10.58
CA ASN A 281 7.29 4.06 11.13
C ASN A 281 7.08 4.48 12.61
N ALA A 282 5.89 4.95 12.97
CA ALA A 282 5.60 5.34 14.35
C ALA A 282 5.57 4.13 15.32
N THR A 283 5.37 2.91 14.80
CA THR A 283 5.30 1.69 15.62
C THR A 283 6.66 1.05 15.86
N ILE A 284 7.71 1.44 15.13
CA ILE A 284 9.05 0.83 15.19
C ILE A 284 9.54 0.64 16.63
N PRO A 285 9.59 1.69 17.49
CA PRO A 285 10.11 1.53 18.86
C PRO A 285 9.30 0.51 19.66
N MET A 286 7.96 0.64 19.64
CA MET A 286 7.08 -0.24 20.39
C MET A 286 7.13 -1.70 19.90
N ASN A 287 7.32 -1.89 18.59
CA ASN A 287 7.49 -3.22 17.98
C ASN A 287 8.80 -3.87 18.47
N ILE A 288 9.92 -3.15 18.41
CA ILE A 288 11.24 -3.63 18.89
C ILE A 288 11.16 -4.01 20.35
N ASP A 289 10.65 -3.13 21.22
CA ASP A 289 10.56 -3.38 22.66
C ASP A 289 9.64 -4.59 22.96
N THR A 290 8.51 -4.72 22.27
CA THR A 290 7.61 -5.88 22.44
C THR A 290 8.27 -7.19 22.00
N LEU A 291 9.01 -7.17 20.89
CA LEU A 291 9.75 -8.34 20.42
C LEU A 291 10.83 -8.77 21.42
N GLU A 292 11.56 -7.84 22.00
CA GLU A 292 12.59 -8.14 23.01
C GLU A 292 11.96 -8.60 24.33
N GLU A 293 11.10 -7.78 24.93
CA GLU A 293 10.64 -7.98 26.31
C GLU A 293 9.55 -9.06 26.45
N LYS A 294 8.71 -9.25 25.43
CA LYS A 294 7.55 -10.15 25.51
C LYS A 294 7.67 -11.39 24.62
N ILE A 295 8.37 -11.28 23.49
CA ILE A 295 8.55 -12.40 22.55
C ILE A 295 9.89 -13.08 22.77
N GLY A 296 10.93 -12.34 23.23
CA GLY A 296 12.26 -12.88 23.51
C GLY A 296 13.21 -12.84 22.31
N VAL A 297 12.94 -12.00 21.31
CA VAL A 297 13.84 -11.77 20.18
C VAL A 297 15.01 -10.90 20.64
N ASN A 298 16.23 -11.28 20.26
CA ASN A 298 17.41 -10.46 20.55
C ASN A 298 17.29 -9.07 19.88
N ARG A 299 17.47 -8.00 20.67
CA ARG A 299 17.33 -6.60 20.24
C ARG A 299 18.16 -6.25 19.01
N ARG A 300 19.35 -6.85 18.87
CA ARG A 300 20.21 -6.63 17.70
C ARG A 300 19.54 -7.05 16.39
N ILE A 301 18.73 -8.11 16.41
CA ILE A 301 17.99 -8.57 15.24
C ILE A 301 16.79 -7.66 15.02
N SER A 302 15.95 -7.43 16.03
CA SER A 302 14.73 -6.62 15.89
C SER A 302 15.04 -5.17 15.50
N SER A 303 16.10 -4.56 16.04
CA SER A 303 16.52 -3.19 15.67
C SER A 303 16.98 -3.05 14.22
N PHE A 304 17.36 -4.14 13.57
CA PHE A 304 17.69 -4.17 12.15
C PHE A 304 16.47 -4.52 11.29
N THR A 305 15.76 -5.58 11.64
CA THR A 305 14.71 -6.14 10.79
C THR A 305 13.41 -5.33 10.81
N ILE A 306 13.04 -4.72 11.95
CA ILE A 306 11.78 -3.97 12.05
C ILE A 306 11.79 -2.67 11.24
N PRO A 307 12.84 -1.81 11.31
CA PRO A 307 12.92 -0.65 10.40
C PRO A 307 12.97 -1.05 8.93
N LEU A 308 13.65 -2.16 8.60
CA LEU A 308 13.70 -2.70 7.26
C LEU A 308 12.30 -3.16 6.79
N GLY A 309 11.56 -3.90 7.64
CA GLY A 309 10.21 -4.35 7.36
C GLY A 309 9.24 -3.18 7.14
N ALA A 310 9.33 -2.13 7.95
CA ALA A 310 8.50 -0.94 7.80
C ALA A 310 8.62 -0.24 6.42
N THR A 311 9.63 -0.59 5.62
CA THR A 311 9.86 -0.06 4.27
C THR A 311 9.78 -1.10 3.15
N ILE A 312 9.90 -2.40 3.48
CA ILE A 312 9.96 -3.47 2.46
C ILE A 312 8.74 -4.40 2.53
N ASN A 313 8.21 -4.62 3.72
CA ASN A 313 7.15 -5.61 3.95
C ASN A 313 5.78 -4.95 4.08
N MET A 314 5.11 -4.75 2.95
CA MET A 314 3.81 -4.09 2.88
C MET A 314 2.70 -5.06 2.42
N ASP A 315 2.63 -6.24 3.04
CA ASP A 315 1.68 -7.30 2.67
C ASP A 315 0.23 -6.81 2.66
N GLY A 316 -0.19 -6.06 3.69
CA GLY A 316 -1.54 -5.50 3.75
C GLY A 316 -1.83 -4.49 2.64
N THR A 317 -0.82 -3.71 2.23
CA THR A 317 -0.96 -2.81 1.08
C THR A 317 -1.07 -3.60 -0.22
N SER A 318 -0.27 -4.62 -0.39
CA SER A 318 -0.29 -5.50 -1.56
C SER A 318 -1.59 -6.31 -1.67
N ILE A 319 -2.20 -6.71 -0.54
CA ILE A 319 -3.54 -7.29 -0.46
C ILE A 319 -4.58 -6.33 -1.05
N MET A 320 -4.58 -5.10 -0.59
CA MET A 320 -5.48 -4.07 -1.11
C MET A 320 -5.31 -3.89 -2.62
N GLN A 321 -4.07 -3.85 -3.11
CA GLN A 321 -3.77 -3.73 -4.54
C GLN A 321 -4.30 -4.92 -5.34
N GLY A 322 -4.12 -6.14 -4.86
CA GLY A 322 -4.63 -7.35 -5.51
C GLY A 322 -6.17 -7.35 -5.63
N VAL A 323 -6.87 -7.06 -4.53
CA VAL A 323 -8.35 -6.97 -4.55
C VAL A 323 -8.82 -5.79 -5.42
N ALA A 324 -8.09 -4.65 -5.39
CA ALA A 324 -8.41 -3.46 -6.17
C ALA A 324 -8.31 -3.71 -7.68
N VAL A 325 -7.29 -4.44 -8.12
CA VAL A 325 -7.15 -4.85 -9.53
C VAL A 325 -8.38 -5.61 -10.00
N VAL A 326 -8.80 -6.61 -9.26
CA VAL A 326 -9.99 -7.41 -9.61
C VAL A 326 -11.25 -6.55 -9.57
N PHE A 327 -11.39 -5.70 -8.56
CA PHE A 327 -12.53 -4.79 -8.41
C PHE A 327 -12.66 -3.84 -9.61
N VAL A 328 -11.58 -3.17 -9.99
CA VAL A 328 -11.58 -2.20 -11.08
C VAL A 328 -11.73 -2.90 -12.42
N ALA A 329 -11.06 -4.02 -12.67
CA ALA A 329 -11.23 -4.81 -13.87
C ALA A 329 -12.72 -5.18 -14.09
N GLN A 330 -13.40 -5.65 -13.03
CA GLN A 330 -14.82 -6.00 -13.10
C GLN A 330 -15.72 -4.77 -13.30
N ALA A 331 -15.43 -3.65 -12.62
CA ALA A 331 -16.23 -2.43 -12.72
C ALA A 331 -16.13 -1.77 -14.10
N PHE A 332 -15.00 -1.91 -14.77
CA PHE A 332 -14.79 -1.37 -16.13
C PHE A 332 -15.01 -2.43 -17.23
N GLY A 333 -15.39 -3.66 -16.88
CA GLY A 333 -15.62 -4.73 -17.84
C GLY A 333 -14.36 -5.23 -18.54
N ILE A 334 -13.17 -4.99 -17.97
CA ILE A 334 -11.87 -5.39 -18.51
C ILE A 334 -11.57 -6.82 -18.10
N GLN A 335 -11.25 -7.68 -19.07
CA GLN A 335 -10.86 -9.07 -18.80
C GLN A 335 -9.34 -9.16 -18.69
N LEU A 336 -8.87 -9.58 -17.53
CA LEU A 336 -7.44 -9.84 -17.28
C LEU A 336 -7.08 -11.26 -17.68
N SER A 337 -5.97 -11.41 -18.37
CA SER A 337 -5.39 -12.71 -18.72
C SER A 337 -4.64 -13.33 -17.52
N PRO A 338 -4.32 -14.64 -17.54
CA PRO A 338 -3.44 -15.24 -16.53
C PRO A 338 -2.06 -14.57 -16.42
N ALA A 339 -1.54 -14.03 -17.53
CA ALA A 339 -0.28 -13.29 -17.54
C ALA A 339 -0.40 -11.96 -16.77
N ASP A 340 -1.55 -11.27 -16.89
CA ASP A 340 -1.80 -10.02 -16.16
C ASP A 340 -1.83 -10.27 -14.65
N TYR A 341 -2.44 -11.37 -14.18
CA TYR A 341 -2.40 -11.72 -12.75
C TYR A 341 -0.98 -11.99 -12.24
N LEU A 342 -0.14 -12.63 -13.03
CA LEU A 342 1.28 -12.81 -12.67
C LEU A 342 2.03 -11.47 -12.65
N THR A 343 1.73 -10.57 -13.60
CA THR A 343 2.26 -9.21 -13.62
C THR A 343 1.84 -8.43 -12.38
N VAL A 344 0.59 -8.54 -11.95
CA VAL A 344 0.10 -7.92 -10.71
C VAL A 344 0.85 -8.45 -9.49
N ILE A 345 1.04 -9.79 -9.37
CA ILE A 345 1.80 -10.37 -8.27
C ILE A 345 3.22 -9.81 -8.24
N ALA A 346 3.90 -9.78 -9.39
CA ALA A 346 5.26 -9.26 -9.49
C ALA A 346 5.32 -7.77 -9.15
N THR A 347 4.46 -6.95 -9.77
CA THR A 347 4.45 -5.49 -9.60
C THR A 347 4.08 -5.09 -8.17
N ALA A 348 3.04 -5.68 -7.59
CA ALA A 348 2.63 -5.38 -6.21
C ALA A 348 3.70 -5.82 -5.19
N THR A 349 4.36 -6.97 -5.43
CA THR A 349 5.47 -7.42 -4.59
C THR A 349 6.67 -6.48 -4.67
N LEU A 350 7.05 -6.04 -5.87
CA LEU A 350 8.12 -5.07 -6.05
C LEU A 350 7.74 -3.68 -5.50
N ALA A 351 6.48 -3.27 -5.66
CA ALA A 351 5.96 -2.04 -5.07
C ALA A 351 6.03 -2.04 -3.54
N SER A 352 5.78 -3.20 -2.92
CA SER A 352 5.93 -3.38 -1.47
C SER A 352 7.32 -2.98 -0.98
N ILE A 353 8.38 -3.33 -1.72
CA ILE A 353 9.78 -3.06 -1.35
C ILE A 353 10.09 -1.54 -1.25
N GLY A 354 9.34 -0.69 -1.96
CA GLY A 354 9.60 0.74 -1.99
C GLY A 354 8.50 1.62 -1.40
N THR A 355 7.50 0.99 -0.79
CA THR A 355 6.39 1.72 -0.20
C THR A 355 6.76 2.24 1.19
N ALA A 356 6.77 3.55 1.35
CA ALA A 356 7.09 4.16 2.65
C ALA A 356 6.01 3.88 3.71
N GLY A 357 6.42 3.69 4.97
CA GLY A 357 5.53 3.36 6.09
C GLY A 357 4.70 4.55 6.60
N VAL A 358 4.08 5.32 5.69
CA VAL A 358 3.24 6.49 5.98
C VAL A 358 1.81 6.31 5.50
N PRO A 359 0.86 7.05 6.09
CA PRO A 359 -0.55 6.90 5.77
C PRO A 359 -0.87 7.09 4.28
N SER A 360 -1.73 6.22 3.74
CA SER A 360 -2.30 6.28 2.37
C SER A 360 -1.31 6.22 1.21
N VAL A 361 -0.03 5.93 1.44
CA VAL A 361 0.97 5.77 0.38
C VAL A 361 0.62 4.60 -0.56
N GLY A 362 -0.11 3.61 -0.08
CA GLY A 362 -0.58 2.48 -0.88
C GLY A 362 -1.43 2.87 -2.09
N LEU A 363 -2.14 4.00 -2.04
CA LEU A 363 -2.89 4.52 -3.19
C LEU A 363 -1.96 5.05 -4.29
N VAL A 364 -0.80 5.60 -3.91
CA VAL A 364 0.21 6.06 -4.85
C VAL A 364 0.77 4.87 -5.63
N THR A 365 1.15 3.82 -4.92
CA THR A 365 1.69 2.61 -5.55
C THR A 365 0.62 1.76 -6.25
N LEU A 366 -0.67 1.92 -5.91
CA LEU A 366 -1.78 1.27 -6.62
C LEU A 366 -1.89 1.76 -8.08
N ALA A 367 -1.65 3.05 -8.34
CA ALA A 367 -1.63 3.58 -9.71
C ALA A 367 -0.63 2.80 -10.59
N MET A 368 0.55 2.52 -10.04
CA MET A 368 1.59 1.74 -10.70
C MET A 368 1.14 0.31 -11.04
N VAL A 369 0.43 -0.34 -10.10
CA VAL A 369 -0.08 -1.70 -10.32
C VAL A 369 -1.16 -1.69 -11.42
N PHE A 370 -2.02 -0.68 -11.45
CA PHE A 370 -3.03 -0.53 -12.50
C PHE A 370 -2.40 -0.31 -13.87
N ASP A 371 -1.42 0.59 -13.96
CA ASP A 371 -0.71 0.88 -15.22
C ASP A 371 -0.03 -0.37 -15.78
N SER A 372 0.50 -1.25 -14.90
CA SER A 372 1.21 -2.47 -15.33
C SER A 372 0.31 -3.49 -16.07
N VAL A 373 -0.99 -3.39 -15.91
CA VAL A 373 -1.99 -4.28 -16.54
C VAL A 373 -3.07 -3.50 -17.32
N GLY A 374 -2.79 -2.24 -17.67
CA GLY A 374 -3.66 -1.41 -18.49
C GLY A 374 -5.01 -1.07 -17.86
N LEU A 375 -5.11 -1.05 -16.53
CA LEU A 375 -6.32 -0.64 -15.83
C LEU A 375 -6.39 0.89 -15.68
N PRO A 376 -7.60 1.48 -15.79
CA PRO A 376 -7.76 2.91 -15.67
C PRO A 376 -7.50 3.40 -14.25
N VAL A 377 -6.55 4.33 -14.10
CA VAL A 377 -6.17 4.94 -12.80
C VAL A 377 -7.36 5.70 -12.18
N ALA A 378 -8.34 6.11 -12.98
CA ALA A 378 -9.59 6.69 -12.50
C ALA A 378 -10.34 5.78 -11.51
N GLY A 379 -10.15 4.45 -11.59
CA GLY A 379 -10.68 3.48 -10.63
C GLY A 379 -10.19 3.69 -9.20
N ILE A 380 -9.04 4.35 -8.98
CA ILE A 380 -8.55 4.71 -7.64
C ILE A 380 -9.54 5.63 -6.92
N GLY A 381 -10.23 6.50 -7.66
CA GLY A 381 -11.23 7.41 -7.10
C GLY A 381 -12.34 6.71 -6.33
N LEU A 382 -12.74 5.50 -6.75
CA LEU A 382 -13.73 4.67 -6.06
C LEU A 382 -13.20 4.14 -4.71
N ILE A 383 -11.93 3.72 -4.71
CA ILE A 383 -11.29 3.08 -3.56
C ILE A 383 -10.91 4.12 -2.51
N MET A 384 -10.48 5.31 -2.96
CA MET A 384 -9.94 6.36 -2.12
C MET A 384 -10.88 6.79 -0.99
N GLY A 385 -12.20 6.76 -1.25
CA GLY A 385 -13.20 7.13 -0.26
C GLY A 385 -13.22 6.24 0.98
N ILE A 386 -12.93 4.96 0.82
CA ILE A 386 -12.95 3.95 1.89
C ILE A 386 -11.55 3.54 2.33
N ASP A 387 -10.52 4.01 1.64
CA ASP A 387 -9.13 3.61 1.86
C ASP A 387 -8.67 3.85 3.30
N ARG A 388 -9.12 4.90 3.96
CA ARG A 388 -8.62 5.25 5.29
C ARG A 388 -8.87 4.17 6.35
N ILE A 389 -10.03 3.50 6.32
CA ILE A 389 -10.33 2.38 7.23
C ILE A 389 -9.42 1.20 6.88
N LEU A 390 -9.27 0.94 5.59
CA LEU A 390 -8.44 -0.14 5.11
C LEU A 390 -6.97 0.10 5.43
N ASP A 391 -6.49 1.34 5.32
CA ASP A 391 -5.12 1.74 5.62
C ASP A 391 -4.76 1.47 7.10
N MET A 392 -5.66 1.78 8.03
CA MET A 392 -5.50 1.46 9.45
C MET A 392 -5.35 -0.05 9.68
N ALA A 393 -6.21 -0.85 9.04
CA ALA A 393 -6.17 -2.31 9.14
C ALA A 393 -4.92 -2.90 8.45
N ARG A 394 -4.57 -2.41 7.25
CA ARG A 394 -3.36 -2.81 6.52
C ARG A 394 -2.09 -2.57 7.32
N THR A 395 -1.99 -1.41 7.97
CA THR A 395 -0.82 -1.07 8.79
C THR A 395 -0.64 -2.05 9.94
N ALA A 396 -1.74 -2.43 10.62
CA ALA A 396 -1.68 -3.43 11.69
C ALA A 396 -1.19 -4.80 11.17
N VAL A 397 -1.60 -5.19 9.95
CA VAL A 397 -1.15 -6.45 9.32
C VAL A 397 0.31 -6.37 8.88
N ASN A 398 0.75 -5.26 8.26
CA ASN A 398 2.14 -5.06 7.85
C ASN A 398 3.10 -5.25 9.02
N ILE A 399 2.89 -4.52 10.13
CA ILE A 399 3.78 -4.61 11.31
C ILE A 399 3.72 -5.98 11.99
N THR A 400 2.61 -6.70 11.86
CA THR A 400 2.49 -8.06 12.38
C THR A 400 3.34 -9.03 11.54
N GLY A 401 3.35 -8.86 10.22
CA GLY A 401 4.24 -9.57 9.31
C GLY A 401 5.72 -9.34 9.63
N ASP A 402 6.10 -8.07 9.86
CA ASP A 402 7.46 -7.70 10.27
C ASP A 402 7.89 -8.45 11.54
N ALA A 403 7.02 -8.45 12.56
CA ALA A 403 7.29 -9.09 13.84
C ALA A 403 7.41 -10.61 13.73
N ILE A 404 6.53 -11.24 12.94
CA ILE A 404 6.53 -12.70 12.75
C ILE A 404 7.73 -13.14 11.95
N CYS A 405 8.03 -12.50 10.82
CA CYS A 405 9.22 -12.82 10.02
C CYS A 405 10.51 -12.62 10.83
N THR A 406 10.59 -11.52 11.61
CA THR A 406 11.69 -11.28 12.54
C THR A 406 11.83 -12.38 13.59
N THR A 407 10.72 -12.83 14.18
CA THR A 407 10.71 -13.91 15.18
C THR A 407 11.15 -15.24 14.58
N ILE A 408 10.73 -15.55 13.34
CA ILE A 408 11.14 -16.75 12.62
C ILE A 408 12.64 -16.74 12.35
N VAL A 409 13.17 -15.62 11.84
CA VAL A 409 14.60 -15.49 11.53
C VAL A 409 15.42 -15.53 12.80
N ALA A 410 15.00 -14.86 13.87
CA ALA A 410 15.66 -14.93 15.18
C ALA A 410 15.69 -16.37 15.73
N HIS A 411 14.61 -17.12 15.57
CA HIS A 411 14.58 -18.53 15.96
C HIS A 411 15.57 -19.38 15.15
N GLN A 412 15.64 -19.19 13.83
CA GLN A 412 16.56 -19.93 12.96
C GLN A 412 18.03 -19.63 13.24
N ASP A 413 18.33 -18.42 13.76
CA ASP A 413 19.70 -18.00 14.08
C ASP A 413 20.04 -18.20 15.58
N GLY A 414 19.18 -18.91 16.34
CA GLY A 414 19.42 -19.19 17.77
C GLY A 414 19.35 -17.96 18.68
N ALA A 415 18.75 -16.88 18.20
CA ALA A 415 18.66 -15.59 18.89
C ALA A 415 17.25 -15.30 19.46
N LEU A 416 16.46 -16.35 19.69
CA LEU A 416 15.13 -16.29 20.30
C LEU A 416 15.14 -17.00 21.66
N ASP A 417 14.89 -16.25 22.73
CA ASP A 417 14.72 -16.79 24.08
C ASP A 417 13.26 -17.21 24.33
N LYS A 418 12.99 -18.52 24.17
CA LYS A 418 11.64 -19.06 24.41
C LYS A 418 11.18 -18.96 25.86
N SER A 419 12.09 -18.78 26.84
CA SER A 419 11.72 -18.61 28.24
C SER A 419 10.95 -17.30 28.45
N VAL A 420 11.36 -16.22 27.77
CA VAL A 420 10.66 -14.92 27.75
C VAL A 420 9.27 -15.05 27.11
N PHE A 421 9.18 -15.76 25.98
CA PHE A 421 7.90 -16.01 25.32
C PHE A 421 6.91 -16.76 26.21
N ASN A 422 7.42 -17.70 27.01
CA ASN A 422 6.59 -18.58 27.86
C ASN A 422 6.20 -17.95 29.21
N LYS A 423 6.80 -16.83 29.62
CA LYS A 423 6.32 -16.04 30.76
C LYS A 423 4.94 -15.47 30.45
N ASN A 424 4.04 -15.49 31.44
CA ASN A 424 2.66 -14.97 31.30
C ASN A 424 2.62 -13.47 31.10
#